data_3bf2c1929b743bcff60760846be363e9
#
_entry.id   3bf2c1929b743bcff60760846be363e9
#
_cell.length_a   1.000
_cell.length_b   1.000
_cell.length_c   1.000
_cell.angle_alpha   90.00
_cell.angle_beta   90.00
_cell.angle_gamma   90.00
#
_symmetry.space_group_name_H-M   'P 1'
#
loop_
_entity.id
_entity.type
_entity.pdbx_description
1 polymer ?
#
loop_
_entity_poly.entity_id
_entity_poly.type
_entity_poly.pdbx_seq_one_letter_code
_entity_poly.pdbx_strand_id
1 'polypeptide(L)'
;ARVRCRIPKHAQVYLIMSGSMGFGKIQLFVAELLRTRKPGEYVVVICGNNRRLQKILLAEFGKQEGVQILGYTEKIADFMAATDVLFTKPGGLTTTEAAVKGIPIVHTRPIPGCETKNLAFYTERGLSLTSQKLHGQILAGRKLMSNDELRHSMCTTQHTVIPPNAAEKIYQLLCQLSSAYAVSDDTVKKETL
;
A
#
# COMPACT_ATOMS: atom_id res chain seq x y z
N ALA A 1 13.07 4.43 11.14
CA ALA A 1 11.61 4.44 11.05
C ALA A 1 10.97 3.91 12.35
N ARG A 2 11.24 2.67 12.79
CA ARG A 2 10.58 2.04 13.95
C ARG A 2 10.63 2.88 15.22
N VAL A 3 11.78 3.44 15.58
CA VAL A 3 11.92 4.34 16.76
C VAL A 3 11.01 5.56 16.63
N ARG A 4 10.99 6.22 15.46
CA ARG A 4 10.12 7.39 15.22
C ARG A 4 8.63 7.06 15.30
N CYS A 5 8.26 5.81 14.98
CA CYS A 5 6.89 5.30 15.08
C CYS A 5 6.56 4.66 16.44
N ARG A 6 7.49 4.63 17.38
CA ARG A 6 7.34 3.94 18.68
C ARG A 6 7.02 2.46 18.54
N ILE A 7 7.63 1.80 17.56
CA ILE A 7 7.50 0.37 17.31
C ILE A 7 8.75 -0.33 17.81
N PRO A 8 8.64 -1.47 18.51
CA PRO A 8 9.81 -2.23 18.98
C PRO A 8 10.74 -2.63 17.83
N LYS A 9 12.05 -2.56 18.03
CA LYS A 9 13.06 -2.75 16.98
C LYS A 9 12.94 -4.11 16.25
N HIS A 10 12.61 -5.15 16.98
CA HIS A 10 12.57 -6.53 16.49
C HIS A 10 11.13 -7.04 16.22
N ALA A 11 10.12 -6.16 16.30
CA ALA A 11 8.75 -6.54 16.03
C ALA A 11 8.54 -6.89 14.54
N GLN A 12 7.68 -7.87 14.28
CA GLN A 12 7.13 -8.16 12.96
C GLN A 12 5.88 -7.28 12.75
N VAL A 13 5.95 -6.35 11.82
CA VAL A 13 4.97 -5.25 11.72
C VAL A 13 3.98 -5.47 10.59
N TYR A 14 2.72 -5.62 10.95
CA TYR A 14 1.58 -5.50 10.03
C TYR A 14 1.06 -4.06 10.04
N LEU A 15 1.02 -3.42 8.89
CA LEU A 15 0.37 -2.13 8.70
C LEU A 15 -0.97 -2.33 7.98
N ILE A 16 -2.04 -1.77 8.52
CA ILE A 16 -3.39 -1.77 7.92
C ILE A 16 -3.73 -0.33 7.54
N MET A 17 -3.91 -0.07 6.24
CA MET A 17 -4.33 1.23 5.72
C MET A 17 -5.65 1.10 4.97
N SER A 18 -6.70 1.65 5.54
CA SER A 18 -8.07 1.53 5.02
C SER A 18 -8.42 2.51 3.90
N GLY A 19 -7.55 3.48 3.64
CA GLY A 19 -7.88 4.63 2.81
C GLY A 19 -8.86 5.59 3.50
N SER A 20 -9.19 6.71 2.83
CA SER A 20 -10.02 7.78 3.43
C SER A 20 -11.46 7.34 3.76
N MET A 21 -12.00 6.36 3.04
CA MET A 21 -13.38 5.88 3.23
C MET A 21 -13.50 4.57 4.01
N GLY A 22 -12.37 3.96 4.37
CA GLY A 22 -12.33 2.62 4.97
C GLY A 22 -12.71 1.52 3.97
N PHE A 23 -12.29 0.29 4.22
CA PHE A 23 -12.85 -0.86 3.52
C PHE A 23 -13.74 -1.65 4.49
N GLY A 24 -15.03 -1.65 4.22
CA GLY A 24 -16.06 -2.50 4.79
C GLY A 24 -15.92 -2.93 6.26
N LYS A 25 -15.36 -4.11 6.50
CA LYS A 25 -15.33 -4.74 7.82
C LYS A 25 -13.95 -4.66 8.49
N ILE A 26 -13.30 -3.48 8.54
CA ILE A 26 -11.96 -3.31 9.15
C ILE A 26 -11.93 -3.80 10.60
N GLN A 27 -12.95 -3.49 11.38
CA GLN A 27 -13.05 -3.94 12.77
C GLN A 27 -12.93 -5.47 12.86
N LEU A 28 -13.69 -6.19 12.03
CA LEU A 28 -13.60 -7.65 11.96
C LEU A 28 -12.24 -8.14 11.45
N PHE A 29 -11.64 -7.42 10.52
CA PHE A 29 -10.31 -7.74 10.02
C PHE A 29 -9.26 -7.61 11.12
N VAL A 30 -9.26 -6.50 11.86
CA VAL A 30 -8.35 -6.27 12.97
C VAL A 30 -8.58 -7.31 14.08
N ALA A 31 -9.85 -7.58 14.45
CA ALA A 31 -10.19 -8.60 15.44
C ALA A 31 -9.62 -9.98 15.07
N GLU A 32 -9.83 -10.41 13.83
CA GLU A 32 -9.35 -11.72 13.36
C GLU A 32 -7.81 -11.78 13.27
N LEU A 33 -7.15 -10.71 12.81
CA LEU A 33 -5.69 -10.65 12.79
C LEU A 33 -5.13 -10.73 14.21
N LEU A 34 -5.71 -9.99 15.16
CA LEU A 34 -5.27 -9.98 16.57
C LEU A 34 -5.56 -11.31 17.28
N ARG A 35 -6.71 -11.95 17.00
CA ARG A 35 -7.06 -13.26 17.55
C ARG A 35 -6.01 -14.34 17.20
N THR A 36 -5.39 -14.23 16.03
CA THR A 36 -4.37 -15.14 15.54
C THR A 36 -2.95 -14.61 15.65
N ARG A 37 -2.75 -13.50 16.38
CA ARG A 37 -1.45 -12.85 16.54
C ARG A 37 -0.44 -13.74 17.25
N LYS A 38 0.80 -13.75 16.75
CA LYS A 38 1.92 -14.46 17.35
C LYS A 38 2.75 -13.51 18.26
N PRO A 39 3.51 -14.05 19.22
CA PRO A 39 4.49 -13.27 19.97
C PRO A 39 5.45 -12.53 19.03
N GLY A 40 5.78 -11.26 19.38
CA GLY A 40 6.65 -10.43 18.56
C GLY A 40 5.98 -9.71 17.39
N GLU A 41 4.71 -10.02 17.06
CA GLU A 41 3.97 -9.29 16.05
C GLU A 41 3.37 -7.98 16.57
N TYR A 42 3.45 -6.95 15.77
CA TYR A 42 2.95 -5.60 16.04
C TYR A 42 1.97 -5.17 14.95
N VAL A 43 0.82 -4.66 15.33
CA VAL A 43 -0.25 -4.26 14.40
C VAL A 43 -0.44 -2.76 14.47
N VAL A 44 -0.23 -2.08 13.35
CA VAL A 44 -0.51 -0.64 13.19
C VAL A 44 -1.71 -0.47 12.30
N VAL A 45 -2.70 0.29 12.76
CA VAL A 45 -3.90 0.62 11.96
C VAL A 45 -3.97 2.12 11.76
N ILE A 46 -3.96 2.56 10.50
CA ILE A 46 -4.12 3.97 10.13
C ILE A 46 -5.51 4.17 9.53
N CYS A 47 -6.37 4.86 10.28
CA CYS A 47 -7.77 5.12 9.93
C CYS A 47 -7.95 6.34 9.03
N GLY A 48 -6.90 7.16 8.85
CA GLY A 48 -6.98 8.42 8.12
C GLY A 48 -8.04 9.35 8.74
N ASN A 49 -8.89 9.96 7.91
CA ASN A 49 -9.93 10.88 8.36
C ASN A 49 -11.18 10.18 8.94
N ASN A 50 -11.19 8.85 9.00
CA ASN A 50 -12.33 8.11 9.54
C ASN A 50 -12.28 8.07 11.08
N ARG A 51 -12.66 9.20 11.71
CA ARG A 51 -12.70 9.35 13.18
C ARG A 51 -13.62 8.36 13.88
N ARG A 52 -14.74 7.95 13.21
CA ARG A 52 -15.68 6.96 13.77
C ARG A 52 -14.99 5.59 13.89
N LEU A 53 -14.34 5.14 12.84
CA LEU A 53 -13.59 3.88 12.86
C LEU A 53 -12.48 3.92 13.90
N GLN A 54 -11.72 5.01 13.97
CA GLN A 54 -10.65 5.17 14.97
C GLN A 54 -11.19 5.02 16.40
N LYS A 55 -12.31 5.69 16.73
CA LYS A 55 -12.91 5.59 18.06
C LYS A 55 -13.33 4.16 18.40
N ILE A 56 -13.94 3.44 17.46
CA ILE A 56 -14.38 2.04 17.64
C ILE A 56 -13.14 1.16 17.91
N LEU A 57 -12.12 1.25 17.06
CA LEU A 57 -10.92 0.43 17.20
C LEU A 57 -10.14 0.75 18.49
N LEU A 58 -10.04 2.01 18.87
CA LEU A 58 -9.40 2.41 20.13
C LEU A 58 -10.14 1.87 21.36
N ALA A 59 -11.47 1.88 21.34
CA ALA A 59 -12.27 1.33 22.44
C ALA A 59 -12.08 -0.18 22.58
N GLU A 60 -11.98 -0.90 21.46
CA GLU A 60 -11.92 -2.37 21.46
C GLU A 60 -10.48 -2.91 21.61
N PHE A 61 -9.51 -2.30 20.93
CA PHE A 61 -8.15 -2.82 20.81
C PHE A 61 -7.06 -1.89 21.32
N GLY A 62 -7.38 -0.64 21.65
CA GLY A 62 -6.37 0.39 21.95
C GLY A 62 -5.54 0.14 23.20
N LYS A 63 -6.00 -0.73 24.10
CA LYS A 63 -5.26 -1.12 25.32
C LYS A 63 -4.45 -2.41 25.14
N GLN A 64 -4.53 -3.08 23.98
CA GLN A 64 -3.80 -4.31 23.74
C GLN A 64 -2.33 -3.99 23.45
N GLU A 65 -1.43 -4.70 24.12
CA GLU A 65 0.00 -4.62 23.84
C GLU A 65 0.27 -5.01 22.37
N GLY A 66 1.20 -4.31 21.71
CA GLY A 66 1.55 -4.58 20.30
C GLY A 66 0.51 -4.10 19.30
N VAL A 67 -0.40 -3.20 19.70
CA VAL A 67 -1.39 -2.57 18.83
C VAL A 67 -1.27 -1.07 18.87
N GLN A 68 -1.24 -0.43 17.70
CA GLN A 68 -1.22 1.03 17.57
C GLN A 68 -2.31 1.46 16.59
N ILE A 69 -3.23 2.31 17.03
CA ILE A 69 -4.36 2.78 16.22
C ILE A 69 -4.25 4.29 16.06
N LEU A 70 -4.16 4.73 14.82
CA LEU A 70 -3.94 6.12 14.44
C LEU A 70 -5.12 6.64 13.60
N GLY A 71 -5.42 7.91 13.75
CA GLY A 71 -6.24 8.67 12.81
C GLY A 71 -5.43 9.12 11.59
N TYR A 72 -5.65 10.36 11.17
CA TYR A 72 -4.81 11.01 10.17
C TYR A 72 -3.40 11.24 10.74
N THR A 73 -2.39 10.99 9.93
CA THR A 73 -0.99 11.21 10.26
C THR A 73 -0.20 11.64 9.03
N GLU A 74 0.71 12.58 9.21
CA GLU A 74 1.67 13.00 8.18
C GLU A 74 2.90 12.08 8.12
N LYS A 75 3.04 11.15 9.09
CA LYS A 75 4.18 10.24 9.20
C LYS A 75 3.99 8.93 8.41
N ILE A 76 3.16 8.92 7.37
CA ILE A 76 2.88 7.72 6.55
C ILE A 76 4.16 7.08 6.03
N ALA A 77 5.11 7.88 5.54
CA ALA A 77 6.38 7.39 5.02
C ALA A 77 7.21 6.64 6.08
N ASP A 78 7.17 7.07 7.34
CA ASP A 78 7.86 6.42 8.46
C ASP A 78 7.17 5.10 8.82
N PHE A 79 5.84 5.08 8.89
CA PHE A 79 5.08 3.85 9.15
C PHE A 79 5.28 2.83 8.04
N MET A 80 5.25 3.23 6.78
CA MET A 80 5.58 2.36 5.65
C MET A 80 7.00 1.80 5.76
N ALA A 81 8.00 2.63 6.08
CA ALA A 81 9.39 2.19 6.25
C ALA A 81 9.62 1.31 7.50
N ALA A 82 8.65 1.25 8.41
CA ALA A 82 8.69 0.38 9.59
C ALA A 82 7.96 -0.96 9.38
N THR A 83 7.29 -1.15 8.23
CA THR A 83 6.35 -2.22 7.93
C THR A 83 7.02 -3.41 7.27
N ASP A 84 6.64 -4.63 7.67
CA ASP A 84 7.04 -5.88 7.02
C ASP A 84 5.96 -6.41 6.07
N VAL A 85 4.67 -6.18 6.36
CA VAL A 85 3.53 -6.53 5.48
C VAL A 85 2.45 -5.46 5.57
N LEU A 86 2.00 -4.98 4.41
CA LEU A 86 0.92 -3.99 4.28
C LEU A 86 -0.38 -4.66 3.85
N PHE A 87 -1.45 -4.41 4.58
CA PHE A 87 -2.83 -4.67 4.16
C PHE A 87 -3.50 -3.38 3.71
N THR A 88 -3.90 -3.31 2.47
CA THR A 88 -4.59 -2.14 1.92
C THR A 88 -5.56 -2.53 0.80
N LYS A 89 -6.51 -1.67 0.50
CA LYS A 89 -7.28 -1.79 -0.74
C LYS A 89 -6.39 -1.45 -1.95
N PRO A 90 -6.69 -1.93 -3.16
CA PRO A 90 -5.87 -1.67 -4.35
C PRO A 90 -6.10 -0.27 -4.92
N GLY A 91 -5.94 0.75 -4.06
CA GLY A 91 -6.00 2.16 -4.44
C GLY A 91 -4.70 2.61 -5.09
N GLY A 92 -4.75 3.58 -6.00
CA GLY A 92 -3.60 4.03 -6.78
C GLY A 92 -2.42 4.51 -5.93
N LEU A 93 -2.64 5.47 -5.01
CA LEU A 93 -1.56 6.13 -4.29
C LEU A 93 -0.87 5.20 -3.29
N THR A 94 -1.58 4.70 -2.29
CA THR A 94 -1.01 3.86 -1.21
C THR A 94 -0.32 2.62 -1.76
N THR A 95 -0.91 1.98 -2.78
CA THR A 95 -0.35 0.77 -3.39
C THR A 95 0.94 1.07 -4.13
N THR A 96 0.97 2.18 -4.90
CA THR A 96 2.18 2.60 -5.65
C THR A 96 3.29 3.03 -4.69
N GLU A 97 2.98 3.81 -3.65
CA GLU A 97 3.95 4.22 -2.62
C GLU A 97 4.57 3.00 -1.92
N ALA A 98 3.75 2.00 -1.60
CA ALA A 98 4.23 0.77 -0.98
C ALA A 98 5.12 -0.04 -1.94
N ALA A 99 4.74 -0.17 -3.20
CA ALA A 99 5.51 -0.89 -4.21
C ALA A 99 6.87 -0.22 -4.51
N VAL A 100 6.90 1.12 -4.62
CA VAL A 100 8.16 1.87 -4.77
C VAL A 100 9.11 1.65 -3.58
N LYS A 101 8.55 1.48 -2.37
CA LYS A 101 9.33 1.16 -1.17
C LYS A 101 9.71 -0.31 -1.02
N GLY A 102 9.23 -1.19 -1.90
CA GLY A 102 9.44 -2.63 -1.79
C GLY A 102 8.75 -3.22 -0.54
N ILE A 103 7.54 -2.78 -0.21
CA ILE A 103 6.78 -3.33 0.91
C ILE A 103 5.89 -4.46 0.41
N PRO A 104 5.95 -5.67 1.02
CA PRO A 104 5.04 -6.75 0.69
C PRO A 104 3.58 -6.38 0.91
N ILE A 105 2.75 -6.56 -0.11
CA ILE A 105 1.36 -6.09 -0.13
C ILE A 105 0.39 -7.26 -0.15
N VAL A 106 -0.61 -7.20 0.72
CA VAL A 106 -1.85 -7.98 0.60
C VAL A 106 -2.99 -7.02 0.31
N HIS A 107 -3.56 -7.15 -0.88
CA HIS A 107 -4.75 -6.39 -1.22
C HIS A 107 -6.01 -6.99 -0.59
N THR A 108 -6.77 -6.11 0.05
CA THR A 108 -8.10 -6.40 0.54
C THR A 108 -9.13 -6.19 -0.55
N ARG A 109 -10.43 -6.29 -0.22
CA ARG A 109 -11.50 -6.20 -1.21
C ARG A 109 -11.48 -4.85 -1.94
N PRO A 110 -11.46 -4.84 -3.29
CA PRO A 110 -11.51 -3.61 -4.07
C PRO A 110 -12.90 -2.97 -4.02
N ILE A 111 -12.93 -1.65 -4.20
CA ILE A 111 -14.14 -0.94 -4.62
C ILE A 111 -14.34 -1.22 -6.12
N PRO A 112 -15.55 -1.61 -6.58
CA PRO A 112 -15.80 -1.86 -8.00
C PRO A 112 -15.40 -0.68 -8.89
N GLY A 113 -14.85 -0.98 -10.05
CA GLY A 113 -14.36 0.01 -11.01
C GLY A 113 -12.84 0.02 -11.11
N CYS A 114 -12.21 1.20 -10.93
CA CYS A 114 -10.75 1.35 -11.11
C CYS A 114 -9.92 0.49 -10.16
N GLU A 115 -10.39 0.26 -8.92
CA GLU A 115 -9.66 -0.59 -7.97
C GLU A 115 -9.64 -2.07 -8.39
N THR A 116 -10.65 -2.54 -9.12
CA THR A 116 -10.65 -3.90 -9.69
C THR A 116 -9.54 -4.07 -10.72
N LYS A 117 -9.33 -3.07 -11.58
CA LYS A 117 -8.24 -3.06 -12.57
C LYS A 117 -6.87 -3.00 -11.91
N ASN A 118 -6.72 -2.17 -10.88
CA ASN A 118 -5.49 -2.10 -10.09
C ASN A 118 -5.19 -3.45 -9.44
N LEU A 119 -6.20 -4.09 -8.82
CA LEU A 119 -6.03 -5.41 -8.22
C LEU A 119 -5.50 -6.43 -9.21
N ALA A 120 -6.13 -6.54 -10.39
CA ALA A 120 -5.70 -7.43 -11.46
C ALA A 120 -4.25 -7.14 -11.88
N PHE A 121 -3.91 -5.87 -12.14
CA PHE A 121 -2.56 -5.46 -12.51
C PHE A 121 -1.50 -5.92 -11.52
N TYR A 122 -1.75 -5.71 -10.22
CA TYR A 122 -0.78 -6.06 -9.18
C TYR A 122 -0.68 -7.58 -8.94
N THR A 123 -1.81 -8.29 -8.94
CA THR A 123 -1.82 -9.73 -8.64
C THR A 123 -1.29 -10.58 -9.80
N GLU A 124 -1.65 -10.26 -11.04
CA GLU A 124 -1.18 -10.97 -12.24
C GLU A 124 0.33 -10.85 -12.44
N ARG A 125 0.94 -9.78 -11.95
CA ARG A 125 2.39 -9.52 -12.04
C ARG A 125 3.17 -9.93 -10.80
N GLY A 126 2.52 -10.56 -9.81
CA GLY A 126 3.20 -10.96 -8.58
C GLY A 126 3.62 -9.81 -7.65
N LEU A 127 3.04 -8.61 -7.83
CA LEU A 127 3.35 -7.41 -7.03
C LEU A 127 2.62 -7.40 -5.68
N SER A 128 1.59 -8.24 -5.53
CA SER A 128 0.81 -8.38 -4.32
C SER A 128 0.12 -9.73 -4.24
N LEU A 129 -0.32 -10.11 -3.05
CA LEU A 129 -1.27 -11.20 -2.84
C LEU A 129 -2.67 -10.64 -2.59
N THR A 130 -3.68 -11.48 -2.77
CA THR A 130 -5.07 -11.17 -2.43
C THR A 130 -5.87 -12.42 -2.10
N SER A 131 -7.05 -12.23 -1.52
CA SER A 131 -8.07 -13.25 -1.37
C SER A 131 -9.45 -12.59 -1.27
N GLN A 132 -10.48 -13.25 -1.76
CA GLN A 132 -11.85 -12.77 -1.63
C GLN A 132 -12.39 -12.84 -0.18
N LYS A 133 -11.89 -13.81 0.61
CA LYS A 133 -12.29 -14.05 1.99
C LYS A 133 -11.33 -13.34 2.94
N LEU A 134 -11.86 -12.70 3.99
CA LEU A 134 -11.09 -12.03 5.04
C LEU A 134 -10.01 -12.95 5.62
N HIS A 135 -10.38 -14.17 6.02
CA HIS A 135 -9.44 -15.14 6.54
C HIS A 135 -8.31 -15.48 5.55
N GLY A 136 -8.62 -15.61 4.26
CA GLY A 136 -7.61 -15.82 3.22
C GLY A 136 -6.65 -14.65 3.05
N GLN A 137 -7.09 -13.40 3.25
CA GLN A 137 -6.22 -12.23 3.25
C GLN A 137 -5.24 -12.27 4.43
N ILE A 138 -5.72 -12.64 5.61
CA ILE A 138 -4.87 -12.82 6.80
C ILE A 138 -3.84 -13.93 6.58
N LEU A 139 -4.26 -15.07 6.03
CA LEU A 139 -3.34 -16.16 5.68
C LEU A 139 -2.29 -15.73 4.65
N ALA A 140 -2.66 -14.93 3.66
CA ALA A 140 -1.70 -14.34 2.70
C ALA A 140 -0.65 -13.46 3.40
N GLY A 141 -1.08 -12.62 4.35
CA GLY A 141 -0.17 -11.82 5.16
C GLY A 141 0.74 -12.67 6.04
N ARG A 142 0.21 -13.74 6.66
CA ARG A 142 1.00 -14.70 7.43
C ARG A 142 2.04 -15.42 6.56
N LYS A 143 1.65 -15.81 5.34
CA LYS A 143 2.56 -16.42 4.38
C LYS A 143 3.71 -15.47 4.02
N LEU A 144 3.41 -14.19 3.74
CA LEU A 144 4.44 -13.18 3.50
C LEU A 144 5.33 -12.98 4.73
N MET A 145 4.76 -12.91 5.94
CA MET A 145 5.53 -12.69 7.16
C MET A 145 6.51 -13.82 7.47
N SER A 146 6.16 -15.08 7.13
CA SER A 146 6.95 -16.28 7.44
C SER A 146 7.84 -16.77 6.29
N ASN A 147 7.78 -16.14 5.11
CA ASN A 147 8.53 -16.59 3.92
C ASN A 147 9.34 -15.44 3.33
N ASP A 148 10.63 -15.40 3.67
CA ASP A 148 11.59 -14.36 3.25
C ASP A 148 11.79 -14.36 1.74
N GLU A 149 11.85 -15.54 1.11
CA GLU A 149 12.04 -15.70 -0.33
C GLU A 149 10.84 -15.09 -1.09
N LEU A 150 9.62 -15.39 -0.65
CA LEU A 150 8.41 -14.82 -1.25
C LEU A 150 8.35 -13.31 -1.10
N ARG A 151 8.74 -12.76 0.07
CA ARG A 151 8.85 -11.30 0.27
C ARG A 151 9.88 -10.69 -0.68
N HIS A 152 11.07 -11.28 -0.72
CA HIS A 152 12.15 -10.80 -1.57
C HIS A 152 11.74 -10.81 -3.05
N SER A 153 11.17 -11.90 -3.53
CA SER A 153 10.67 -12.02 -4.91
C SER A 153 9.62 -10.95 -5.23
N MET A 154 8.64 -10.74 -4.34
CA MET A 154 7.62 -9.70 -4.52
C MET A 154 8.25 -8.30 -4.59
N CYS A 155 9.15 -7.97 -3.65
CA CYS A 155 9.82 -6.66 -3.61
C CYS A 155 10.67 -6.41 -4.86
N THR A 156 11.40 -7.41 -5.33
CA THR A 156 12.19 -7.33 -6.56
C THR A 156 11.30 -7.05 -7.77
N THR A 157 10.18 -7.79 -7.88
CA THR A 157 9.21 -7.57 -8.96
C THR A 157 8.58 -6.18 -8.88
N GLN A 158 8.25 -5.70 -7.68
CA GLN A 158 7.73 -4.35 -7.47
C GLN A 158 8.71 -3.29 -7.99
N HIS A 159 9.99 -3.37 -7.63
CA HIS A 159 11.01 -2.41 -8.08
C HIS A 159 11.25 -2.46 -9.59
N THR A 160 11.07 -3.62 -10.22
CA THR A 160 11.21 -3.77 -11.69
C THR A 160 10.04 -3.14 -12.43
N VAL A 161 8.80 -3.35 -11.93
CA VAL A 161 7.57 -2.96 -12.63
C VAL A 161 7.14 -1.53 -12.30
N ILE A 162 7.36 -1.07 -11.07
CA ILE A 162 6.92 0.25 -10.58
C ILE A 162 8.13 1.18 -10.44
N PRO A 163 8.37 2.08 -11.41
CA PRO A 163 9.53 2.95 -11.38
C PRO A 163 9.41 4.03 -10.29
N PRO A 164 10.47 4.31 -9.51
CA PRO A 164 10.45 5.34 -8.48
C PRO A 164 10.48 6.77 -9.05
N ASN A 165 10.89 6.93 -10.31
CA ASN A 165 11.07 8.21 -11.00
C ASN A 165 9.97 8.50 -12.04
N ALA A 166 8.73 8.10 -11.76
CA ALA A 166 7.61 8.28 -12.69
C ALA A 166 7.37 9.75 -13.09
N ALA A 167 7.47 10.69 -12.14
CA ALA A 167 7.32 12.11 -12.42
C ALA A 167 8.36 12.63 -13.43
N GLU A 168 9.62 12.24 -13.27
CA GLU A 168 10.71 12.58 -14.19
C GLU A 168 10.45 12.03 -15.59
N LYS A 169 10.04 10.76 -15.69
CA LYS A 169 9.71 10.15 -16.98
C LYS A 169 8.53 10.83 -17.69
N ILE A 170 7.51 11.24 -16.93
CA ILE A 170 6.38 11.99 -17.48
C ILE A 170 6.86 13.36 -17.99
N TYR A 171 7.68 14.07 -17.22
CA TYR A 171 8.26 15.35 -17.63
C TYR A 171 9.08 15.22 -18.92
N GLN A 172 9.97 14.23 -19.01
CA GLN A 172 10.77 13.97 -20.21
C GLN A 172 9.90 13.66 -21.43
N LEU A 173 8.84 12.87 -21.27
CA LEU A 173 7.89 12.57 -22.33
C LEU A 173 7.17 13.84 -22.79
N LEU A 174 6.71 14.70 -21.89
CA LEU A 174 6.05 15.95 -22.23
C LEU A 174 6.99 16.89 -23.01
N CYS A 175 8.26 17.00 -22.62
CA CYS A 175 9.27 17.76 -23.35
C CYS A 175 9.49 17.23 -24.77
N GLN A 176 9.57 15.89 -24.94
CA GLN A 176 9.71 15.27 -26.25
C GLN A 176 8.51 15.54 -27.17
N LEU A 177 7.29 15.40 -26.63
CA LEU A 177 6.07 15.70 -27.38
C LEU A 177 5.97 17.17 -27.77
N SER A 178 6.31 18.10 -26.87
CA SER A 178 6.31 19.53 -27.14
C SER A 178 7.30 19.90 -28.25
N SER A 179 8.51 19.35 -28.22
CA SER A 179 9.52 19.58 -29.25
C SER A 179 9.10 19.02 -30.61
N ALA A 180 8.45 17.85 -30.65
CA ALA A 180 7.92 17.27 -31.88
C ALA A 180 6.78 18.12 -32.49
N TYR A 181 5.94 18.71 -31.65
CA TYR A 181 4.86 19.62 -32.11
C TYR A 181 5.43 20.92 -32.67
N ALA A 182 6.45 21.50 -32.05
CA ALA A 182 7.09 22.74 -32.54
C ALA A 182 7.72 22.56 -33.94
N VAL A 183 8.31 21.39 -34.20
CA VAL A 183 8.92 21.06 -35.51
C VAL A 183 7.86 20.87 -36.60
N SER A 184 6.69 20.30 -36.26
CA SER A 184 5.59 20.10 -37.24
C SER A 184 4.92 21.42 -37.63
N ASP A 185 4.84 22.40 -36.74
CA ASP A 185 4.23 23.73 -37.04
C ASP A 185 5.10 24.59 -37.97
N ASP A 186 6.43 24.44 -37.90
CA ASP A 186 7.38 25.10 -38.80
C ASP A 186 7.41 24.51 -40.20
N THR A 187 7.06 23.23 -40.39
CA THR A 187 6.96 22.58 -41.68
C THR A 187 5.68 22.97 -42.41
N VAL A 188 4.57 23.11 -41.69
CA VAL A 188 3.29 23.54 -42.33
C VAL A 188 3.34 25.01 -42.78
N LYS A 189 4.07 25.88 -42.12
CA LYS A 189 4.26 27.29 -42.52
C LYS A 189 5.16 27.47 -43.71
N LYS A 190 6.02 26.52 -44.06
CA LYS A 190 6.92 26.60 -45.24
C LYS A 190 6.29 26.06 -46.54
N GLU A 191 5.19 25.32 -46.49
CA GLU A 191 4.48 24.83 -47.65
C GLU A 191 3.34 25.74 -48.13
N THR A 192 3.13 26.90 -47.45
CA THR A 192 2.04 27.84 -47.75
C THR A 192 2.56 29.20 -48.21
N LEU A 193 3.80 29.30 -48.65
CA LEU A 193 4.44 30.46 -49.33
C LEU A 193 4.93 30.03 -50.72
#